data_489aec5749aded91190cc085eb0f3f6d
#
_entry.id   489aec5749aded91190cc085eb0f3f6d
#
_cell.length_a   1.000
_cell.length_b   1.000
_cell.length_c   1.000
_cell.angle_alpha   90.00
_cell.angle_beta   90.00
_cell.angle_gamma   90.00
#
_symmetry.space_group_name_H-M   'P 1'
#
loop_
_entity.id
_entity.type
_entity.pdbx_description
1 polymer ?
#
loop_
_entity_poly.entity_id
_entity_poly.type
_entity_poly.pdbx_seq_one_letter_code
_entity_poly.pdbx_strand_id
1 'polypeptide(L)'
;MVGFRFLLPVIFTVLAVEPALAQSRAETPRENLQRRQAESKQRTSPYWEGFILKHNGNCKEAIVKLTPLAKRGFGYEDAQTALGECYLQLAGLDTNAGSAPDRTAIFAQAEFQSALEWIGKAARAGHFRAQAVMIALYAVGLGPDEDAIEGAKWAHLYLTNPSGLNLGAPIDAVVSIDQIKQSMDNESWLIGKQRARNWVPLYDDAPPQVPEKTRDKK
;
A
#
# COMPACT_ATOMS: atom_id res chain seq x y z
N MET A 1 -36.72 34.08 65.32
CA MET A 1 -35.85 34.50 64.21
C MET A 1 -35.69 33.35 63.21
N VAL A 2 -36.46 33.40 62.15
CA VAL A 2 -36.58 32.29 61.20
C VAL A 2 -35.80 32.74 59.93
N GLY A 3 -34.66 32.04 59.67
CA GLY A 3 -33.81 32.34 58.51
C GLY A 3 -34.33 31.61 57.24
N PHE A 4 -34.82 32.35 56.30
CA PHE A 4 -35.24 31.87 54.98
C PHE A 4 -34.02 31.64 54.12
N ARG A 5 -33.69 30.35 53.78
CA ARG A 5 -32.69 29.99 52.80
C ARG A 5 -33.32 29.94 51.41
N PHE A 6 -32.99 30.90 50.54
CA PHE A 6 -33.32 30.84 49.12
C PHE A 6 -32.47 29.76 48.43
N LEU A 7 -33.11 28.71 47.95
CA LEU A 7 -32.56 27.77 46.98
C LEU A 7 -32.74 28.32 45.57
N LEU A 8 -31.62 28.68 44.90
CA LEU A 8 -31.63 29.01 43.49
C LEU A 8 -31.65 27.70 42.67
N PRO A 9 -32.54 27.55 41.67
CA PRO A 9 -32.50 26.41 40.79
C PRO A 9 -31.34 26.55 39.81
N VAL A 10 -30.43 25.59 39.80
CA VAL A 10 -29.42 25.43 38.75
C VAL A 10 -30.11 24.91 37.52
N ILE A 11 -30.27 25.79 36.51
CA ILE A 11 -30.76 25.40 35.21
C ILE A 11 -29.61 24.74 34.46
N PHE A 12 -29.65 23.40 34.37
CA PHE A 12 -28.81 22.63 33.46
C PHE A 12 -29.31 22.84 32.02
N THR A 13 -28.70 23.73 31.27
CA THR A 13 -28.86 23.79 29.82
C THR A 13 -28.13 22.58 29.21
N VAL A 14 -28.88 21.53 28.91
CA VAL A 14 -28.42 20.44 28.06
C VAL A 14 -28.27 21.01 26.65
N LEU A 15 -27.02 21.30 26.25
CA LEU A 15 -26.69 21.54 24.85
C LEU A 15 -26.88 20.21 24.12
N ALA A 16 -28.00 20.08 23.42
CA ALA A 16 -28.22 19.02 22.47
C ALA A 16 -27.18 19.18 21.35
N VAL A 17 -26.13 18.36 21.39
CA VAL A 17 -25.26 18.17 20.24
C VAL A 17 -26.05 17.36 19.23
N GLU A 18 -26.68 18.05 18.28
CA GLU A 18 -27.26 17.40 17.11
C GLU A 18 -26.14 16.71 16.35
N PRO A 19 -26.21 15.37 16.08
CA PRO A 19 -25.30 14.75 15.17
C PRO A 19 -25.54 15.39 13.79
N ALA A 20 -24.56 16.10 13.28
CA ALA A 20 -24.55 16.53 11.90
C ALA A 20 -24.56 15.25 11.03
N LEU A 21 -25.76 14.78 10.70
CA LEU A 21 -25.98 13.82 9.64
C LEU A 21 -25.41 14.48 8.38
N ALA A 22 -24.22 14.03 7.97
CA ALA A 22 -23.68 14.33 6.67
C ALA A 22 -24.73 13.82 5.65
N GLN A 23 -25.65 14.70 5.28
CA GLN A 23 -26.58 14.45 4.20
C GLN A 23 -25.72 14.24 2.97
N SER A 24 -25.59 12.99 2.54
CA SER A 24 -24.98 12.65 1.26
C SER A 24 -25.78 13.43 0.22
N ARG A 25 -25.19 14.52 -0.25
CA ARG A 25 -25.80 15.35 -1.29
C ARG A 25 -26.08 14.44 -2.48
N ALA A 26 -27.36 14.31 -2.84
CA ALA A 26 -27.73 13.54 -4.01
C ALA A 26 -27.02 14.12 -5.24
N GLU A 27 -26.28 13.28 -5.95
CA GLU A 27 -25.56 13.68 -7.16
C GLU A 27 -26.55 14.26 -8.19
N THR A 28 -26.17 15.36 -8.80
CA THR A 28 -26.96 15.93 -9.90
C THR A 28 -26.88 15.00 -11.12
N PRO A 29 -27.84 15.03 -12.04
CA PRO A 29 -27.79 14.24 -13.27
C PRO A 29 -26.52 14.48 -14.09
N ARG A 30 -25.94 15.67 -14.03
CA ARG A 30 -24.69 16.04 -14.71
C ARG A 30 -23.48 15.40 -14.03
N GLU A 31 -23.40 15.44 -12.71
CA GLU A 31 -22.34 14.79 -11.92
C GLU A 31 -22.36 13.27 -12.12
N ASN A 32 -23.56 12.68 -12.14
CA ASN A 32 -23.76 11.26 -12.39
C ASN A 32 -23.30 10.85 -13.80
N LEU A 33 -23.60 11.68 -14.83
CA LEU A 33 -23.14 11.44 -16.19
C LEU A 33 -21.61 11.55 -16.29
N GLN A 34 -21.02 12.57 -15.67
CA GLN A 34 -19.56 12.75 -15.63
C GLN A 34 -18.86 11.58 -14.93
N ARG A 35 -19.40 11.11 -13.80
CA ARG A 35 -18.91 9.95 -13.09
C ARG A 35 -18.94 8.69 -13.97
N ARG A 36 -20.08 8.41 -14.62
CA ARG A 36 -20.23 7.27 -15.54
C ARG A 36 -19.28 7.34 -16.73
N GLN A 37 -19.03 8.53 -17.28
CA GLN A 37 -18.06 8.72 -18.35
C GLN A 37 -16.62 8.50 -17.86
N ALA A 38 -16.27 8.97 -16.66
CA ALA A 38 -14.97 8.73 -16.05
C ALA A 38 -14.75 7.24 -15.75
N GLU A 39 -15.75 6.56 -15.17
CA GLU A 39 -15.73 5.12 -14.92
C GLU A 39 -15.58 4.30 -16.22
N SER A 40 -16.31 4.68 -17.28
CA SER A 40 -16.20 4.04 -18.59
C SER A 40 -14.79 4.22 -19.17
N LYS A 41 -14.25 5.45 -19.12
CA LYS A 41 -12.90 5.74 -19.60
C LYS A 41 -11.82 5.00 -18.79
N GLN A 42 -12.02 4.88 -17.47
CA GLN A 42 -11.12 4.13 -16.59
C GLN A 42 -11.13 2.63 -16.93
N ARG A 43 -12.32 2.04 -17.20
CA ARG A 43 -12.46 0.62 -17.57
C ARG A 43 -11.85 0.26 -18.92
N THR A 44 -11.65 1.23 -19.81
CA THR A 44 -11.01 1.05 -21.13
C THR A 44 -9.53 1.40 -21.12
N SER A 45 -8.97 1.77 -19.96
CA SER A 45 -7.53 2.05 -19.87
C SER A 45 -6.71 0.75 -19.98
N PRO A 46 -5.53 0.78 -20.64
CA PRO A 46 -4.65 -0.38 -20.71
C PRO A 46 -4.28 -0.96 -19.35
N TYR A 47 -4.18 -0.13 -18.33
CA TYR A 47 -3.97 -0.57 -16.95
C TYR A 47 -5.13 -1.42 -16.45
N TRP A 48 -6.37 -0.94 -16.64
CA TRP A 48 -7.55 -1.66 -16.18
C TRP A 48 -7.75 -2.99 -16.92
N GLU A 49 -7.47 -3.04 -18.22
CA GLU A 49 -7.45 -4.30 -18.97
C GLU A 49 -6.45 -5.29 -18.38
N GLY A 50 -5.22 -4.86 -18.14
CA GLY A 50 -4.19 -5.69 -17.52
C GLY A 50 -4.55 -6.14 -16.11
N PHE A 51 -5.15 -5.25 -15.31
CA PHE A 51 -5.62 -5.55 -13.97
C PHE A 51 -6.72 -6.62 -13.96
N ILE A 52 -7.73 -6.53 -14.85
CA ILE A 52 -8.79 -7.53 -14.99
C ILE A 52 -8.20 -8.87 -15.42
N LEU A 53 -7.30 -8.91 -16.39
CA LEU A 53 -6.62 -10.12 -16.83
C LEU A 53 -5.89 -10.79 -15.68
N LYS A 54 -5.13 -10.02 -14.88
CA LYS A 54 -4.46 -10.51 -13.67
C LYS A 54 -5.47 -11.10 -12.68
N HIS A 55 -6.55 -10.38 -12.40
CA HIS A 55 -7.58 -10.83 -11.44
C HIS A 55 -8.25 -12.13 -11.88
N ASN A 56 -8.37 -12.36 -13.18
CA ASN A 56 -8.90 -13.61 -13.76
C ASN A 56 -7.84 -14.72 -13.89
N GLY A 57 -6.63 -14.52 -13.38
CA GLY A 57 -5.55 -15.51 -13.47
C GLY A 57 -4.80 -15.53 -14.80
N ASN A 58 -5.17 -14.67 -15.77
CA ASN A 58 -4.58 -14.61 -17.11
C ASN A 58 -3.30 -13.77 -17.09
N CYS A 59 -2.33 -14.17 -16.26
CA CYS A 59 -1.12 -13.38 -16.03
C CYS A 59 -0.25 -13.21 -17.28
N LYS A 60 -0.23 -14.17 -18.21
CA LYS A 60 0.55 -14.03 -19.46
C LYS A 60 0.05 -12.86 -20.30
N GLU A 61 -1.24 -12.73 -20.48
CA GLU A 61 -1.85 -11.61 -21.20
C GLU A 61 -1.77 -10.30 -20.40
N ALA A 62 -1.93 -10.36 -19.09
CA ALA A 62 -1.79 -9.20 -18.20
C ALA A 62 -0.40 -8.58 -18.32
N ILE A 63 0.67 -9.39 -18.34
CA ILE A 63 2.06 -8.94 -18.51
C ILE A 63 2.23 -8.14 -19.80
N VAL A 64 1.64 -8.58 -20.91
CA VAL A 64 1.71 -7.85 -22.19
C VAL A 64 1.08 -6.46 -22.08
N LYS A 65 -0.04 -6.33 -21.34
CA LYS A 65 -0.73 -5.04 -21.15
C LYS A 65 -0.05 -4.13 -20.12
N LEU A 66 0.48 -4.71 -19.06
CA LEU A 66 1.03 -3.95 -17.92
C LEU A 66 2.48 -3.51 -18.16
N THR A 67 3.30 -4.30 -18.89
CA THR A 67 4.73 -4.01 -19.11
C THR A 67 4.99 -2.62 -19.69
N PRO A 68 4.30 -2.17 -20.77
CA PRO A 68 4.55 -0.84 -21.33
C PRO A 68 4.17 0.29 -20.37
N LEU A 69 3.26 0.05 -19.43
CA LEU A 69 2.89 1.01 -18.39
C LEU A 69 3.93 1.01 -17.26
N ALA A 70 4.28 -0.16 -16.75
CA ALA A 70 5.26 -0.31 -15.67
C ALA A 70 6.63 0.30 -16.03
N LYS A 71 7.03 0.21 -17.32
CA LYS A 71 8.26 0.82 -17.85
C LYS A 71 8.25 2.35 -17.87
N ARG A 72 7.11 3.00 -17.65
CA ARG A 72 7.04 4.47 -17.55
C ARG A 72 7.63 5.01 -16.25
N GLY A 73 7.83 4.14 -15.23
CA GLY A 73 8.45 4.51 -13.98
C GLY A 73 7.51 5.28 -13.05
N PHE A 74 7.91 6.47 -12.65
CA PHE A 74 7.20 7.29 -11.69
C PHE A 74 5.71 7.52 -12.04
N GLY A 75 4.81 7.28 -11.08
CA GLY A 75 3.36 7.39 -11.23
C GLY A 75 2.69 6.14 -11.83
N TYR A 76 3.46 5.05 -12.06
CA TYR A 76 2.94 3.78 -12.57
C TYR A 76 3.23 2.60 -11.62
N GLU A 77 3.37 2.89 -10.33
CA GLU A 77 3.69 1.91 -9.28
C GLU A 77 2.59 0.85 -9.14
N ASP A 78 1.33 1.20 -9.41
CA ASP A 78 0.23 0.23 -9.48
C ASP A 78 0.45 -0.80 -10.60
N ALA A 79 0.91 -0.36 -11.78
CA ALA A 79 1.21 -1.25 -12.90
C ALA A 79 2.44 -2.12 -12.61
N GLN A 80 3.46 -1.56 -11.99
CA GLN A 80 4.66 -2.30 -11.55
C GLN A 80 4.28 -3.38 -10.53
N THR A 81 3.46 -3.04 -9.55
CA THR A 81 2.97 -3.99 -8.53
C THR A 81 2.17 -5.12 -9.18
N ALA A 82 1.18 -4.78 -10.01
CA ALA A 82 0.34 -5.77 -10.69
C ALA A 82 1.15 -6.68 -11.61
N LEU A 83 2.16 -6.13 -12.29
CA LEU A 83 3.09 -6.89 -13.14
C LEU A 83 3.94 -7.86 -12.32
N GLY A 84 4.49 -7.40 -11.19
CA GLY A 84 5.26 -8.23 -10.27
C GLY A 84 4.43 -9.36 -9.65
N GLU A 85 3.19 -9.07 -9.24
CA GLU A 85 2.26 -10.09 -8.73
C GLU A 85 1.93 -11.15 -9.80
N CYS A 86 1.81 -10.77 -11.07
CA CYS A 86 1.66 -11.74 -12.18
C CYS A 86 2.89 -12.64 -12.31
N TYR A 87 4.08 -12.10 -12.18
CA TYR A 87 5.30 -12.90 -12.22
C TYR A 87 5.42 -13.84 -11.00
N LEU A 88 4.99 -13.43 -9.80
CA LEU A 88 4.90 -14.34 -8.64
C LEU A 88 3.96 -15.51 -8.93
N GLN A 89 2.80 -15.24 -9.50
CA GLN A 89 1.84 -16.30 -9.86
C GLN A 89 2.42 -17.27 -10.90
N LEU A 90 3.16 -16.79 -11.91
CA LEU A 90 3.82 -17.62 -12.90
C LEU A 90 4.97 -18.45 -12.30
N ALA A 91 5.65 -17.94 -11.26
CA ALA A 91 6.62 -18.68 -10.48
C ALA A 91 5.99 -19.75 -9.55
N GLY A 92 4.66 -19.85 -9.56
CA GLY A 92 3.93 -20.83 -8.71
C GLY A 92 3.85 -20.41 -7.24
N LEU A 93 4.11 -19.13 -6.94
CA LEU A 93 3.99 -18.61 -5.58
C LEU A 93 2.59 -18.06 -5.35
N ASP A 94 1.84 -18.75 -4.50
CA ASP A 94 0.70 -18.16 -3.82
C ASP A 94 1.20 -17.61 -2.47
N THR A 95 1.18 -16.30 -2.32
CA THR A 95 1.58 -15.64 -1.07
C THR A 95 0.71 -16.02 0.13
N ASN A 96 -0.40 -16.74 -0.11
CA ASN A 96 -1.30 -17.26 0.91
C ASN A 96 -1.04 -18.76 1.22
N ALA A 97 -0.13 -19.43 0.51
CA ALA A 97 0.19 -20.83 0.76
C ALA A 97 1.13 -20.94 1.97
N GLY A 98 0.66 -21.60 3.03
CA GLY A 98 1.35 -21.70 4.33
C GLY A 98 2.60 -22.59 4.38
N SER A 99 3.21 -22.98 3.25
CA SER A 99 4.46 -23.74 3.21
C SER A 99 5.58 -22.90 2.59
N ALA A 100 6.70 -22.78 3.30
CA ALA A 100 7.89 -22.15 2.76
C ALA A 100 8.44 -22.98 1.59
N PRO A 101 8.50 -22.40 0.37
CA PRO A 101 9.06 -23.09 -0.79
C PRO A 101 10.60 -23.18 -0.65
N ASP A 102 11.22 -24.10 -1.42
CA ASP A 102 12.67 -24.15 -1.51
C ASP A 102 13.22 -22.84 -2.11
N ARG A 103 13.88 -22.05 -1.29
CA ARG A 103 14.44 -20.74 -1.65
C ARG A 103 15.34 -20.85 -2.89
N THR A 104 16.25 -21.84 -2.92
CA THR A 104 17.20 -22.00 -4.02
C THR A 104 16.49 -22.25 -5.35
N ALA A 105 15.49 -23.14 -5.35
CA ALA A 105 14.73 -23.46 -6.55
C ALA A 105 13.89 -22.26 -7.04
N ILE A 106 13.30 -21.51 -6.12
CA ILE A 106 12.51 -20.32 -6.47
C ILE A 106 13.39 -19.20 -7.02
N PHE A 107 14.51 -18.90 -6.37
CA PHE A 107 15.43 -17.85 -6.82
C PHE A 107 16.09 -18.15 -8.17
N ALA A 108 16.14 -19.41 -8.59
CA ALA A 108 16.61 -19.80 -9.92
C ALA A 108 15.62 -19.51 -11.05
N GLN A 109 14.36 -19.20 -10.73
CA GLN A 109 13.32 -18.93 -11.74
C GLN A 109 13.37 -17.48 -12.24
N ALA A 110 13.38 -17.29 -13.56
CA ALA A 110 13.41 -15.96 -14.18
C ALA A 110 12.15 -15.15 -13.85
N GLU A 111 11.01 -15.81 -13.72
CA GLU A 111 9.73 -15.20 -13.32
C GLU A 111 9.85 -14.61 -11.92
N PHE A 112 10.44 -15.34 -10.98
CA PHE A 112 10.62 -14.84 -9.62
C PHE A 112 11.57 -13.64 -9.56
N GLN A 113 12.67 -13.66 -10.31
CA GLN A 113 13.57 -12.51 -10.43
C GLN A 113 12.86 -11.28 -11.01
N SER A 114 12.04 -11.47 -12.04
CA SER A 114 11.23 -10.39 -12.62
C SER A 114 10.20 -9.85 -11.60
N ALA A 115 9.60 -10.72 -10.80
CA ALA A 115 8.70 -10.32 -9.73
C ALA A 115 9.39 -9.43 -8.70
N LEU A 116 10.56 -9.87 -8.20
CA LEU A 116 11.34 -9.08 -7.23
C LEU A 116 11.75 -7.72 -7.79
N GLU A 117 12.13 -7.66 -9.06
CA GLU A 117 12.47 -6.39 -9.71
C GLU A 117 11.30 -5.41 -9.69
N TRP A 118 10.14 -5.80 -10.22
CA TRP A 118 8.98 -4.91 -10.36
C TRP A 118 8.35 -4.54 -9.02
N ILE A 119 8.18 -5.52 -8.12
CA ILE A 119 7.67 -5.26 -6.77
C ILE A 119 8.64 -4.40 -5.99
N GLY A 120 9.94 -4.67 -6.10
CA GLY A 120 10.99 -3.88 -5.45
C GLY A 120 10.99 -2.42 -5.90
N LYS A 121 10.83 -2.16 -7.22
CA LYS A 121 10.70 -0.79 -7.76
C LYS A 121 9.51 -0.06 -7.14
N ALA A 122 8.33 -0.64 -7.18
CA ALA A 122 7.13 -0.04 -6.62
C ALA A 122 7.22 0.14 -5.09
N ALA A 123 7.76 -0.84 -4.37
CA ALA A 123 7.91 -0.76 -2.91
C ALA A 123 8.89 0.35 -2.51
N ARG A 124 10.02 0.48 -3.22
CA ARG A 124 10.98 1.59 -3.01
C ARG A 124 10.41 2.95 -3.37
N ALA A 125 9.46 3.03 -4.28
CA ALA A 125 8.71 4.25 -4.58
C ALA A 125 7.64 4.58 -3.52
N GLY A 126 7.43 3.72 -2.53
CA GLY A 126 6.47 3.94 -1.45
C GLY A 126 5.08 3.37 -1.71
N HIS A 127 4.92 2.54 -2.74
CA HIS A 127 3.62 1.94 -3.05
C HIS A 127 3.22 0.91 -2.00
N PHE A 128 2.13 1.17 -1.27
CA PHE A 128 1.75 0.41 -0.08
C PHE A 128 1.46 -1.08 -0.37
N ARG A 129 0.82 -1.41 -1.50
CA ARG A 129 0.57 -2.82 -1.88
C ARG A 129 1.86 -3.57 -2.21
N ALA A 130 2.80 -2.91 -2.88
CA ALA A 130 4.11 -3.49 -3.14
C ALA A 130 4.90 -3.73 -1.84
N GLN A 131 4.80 -2.79 -0.88
CA GLN A 131 5.36 -2.98 0.47
C GLN A 131 4.73 -4.19 1.17
N ALA A 132 3.39 -4.39 1.06
CA ALA A 132 2.72 -5.56 1.60
C ALA A 132 3.24 -6.87 0.99
N VAL A 133 3.45 -6.90 -0.33
CA VAL A 133 4.04 -8.08 -1.01
C VAL A 133 5.47 -8.33 -0.54
N MET A 134 6.29 -7.28 -0.38
CA MET A 134 7.64 -7.43 0.19
C MET A 134 7.60 -8.06 1.58
N ILE A 135 6.70 -7.60 2.45
CA ILE A 135 6.52 -8.18 3.79
C ILE A 135 6.16 -9.66 3.70
N ALA A 136 5.22 -10.04 2.83
CA ALA A 136 4.83 -11.43 2.63
C ALA A 136 6.01 -12.29 2.16
N LEU A 137 6.83 -11.79 1.24
CA LEU A 137 8.04 -12.50 0.78
C LEU A 137 9.05 -12.69 1.92
N TYR A 138 9.32 -11.68 2.73
CA TYR A 138 10.21 -11.82 3.88
C TYR A 138 9.66 -12.77 4.94
N ALA A 139 8.34 -12.74 5.19
CA ALA A 139 7.69 -13.63 6.17
C ALA A 139 7.85 -15.11 5.83
N VAL A 140 7.90 -15.46 4.54
CA VAL A 140 8.11 -16.84 4.07
C VAL A 140 9.57 -17.15 3.68
N GLY A 141 10.52 -16.27 4.04
CA GLY A 141 11.94 -16.47 3.76
C GLY A 141 12.36 -16.24 2.31
N LEU A 142 11.53 -15.58 1.51
CA LEU A 142 11.80 -15.27 0.10
C LEU A 142 12.13 -13.79 -0.16
N GLY A 143 12.51 -13.03 0.87
CA GLY A 143 13.02 -11.68 0.70
C GLY A 143 14.22 -11.63 -0.27
N PRO A 144 14.45 -10.52 -0.99
CA PRO A 144 15.55 -10.38 -1.96
C PRO A 144 16.94 -10.64 -1.37
N ASP A 145 17.11 -10.29 -0.11
CA ASP A 145 18.28 -10.60 0.70
C ASP A 145 17.89 -11.51 1.88
N GLU A 146 18.88 -11.98 2.61
CA GLU A 146 18.67 -12.84 3.80
C GLU A 146 18.58 -12.02 5.10
N ASP A 147 18.54 -10.67 5.01
CA ASP A 147 18.45 -9.78 6.16
C ASP A 147 17.00 -9.67 6.67
N ALA A 148 16.66 -10.44 7.68
CA ALA A 148 15.33 -10.39 8.31
C ALA A 148 14.97 -8.98 8.82
N ILE A 149 15.96 -8.12 9.14
CA ILE A 149 15.75 -6.73 9.57
C ILE A 149 15.18 -5.89 8.42
N GLU A 150 15.50 -6.21 7.16
CA GLU A 150 14.85 -5.58 6.01
C GLU A 150 13.35 -5.89 5.97
N GLY A 151 12.95 -7.12 6.32
CA GLY A 151 11.53 -7.46 6.49
C GLY A 151 10.84 -6.57 7.54
N ALA A 152 11.49 -6.36 8.69
CA ALA A 152 11.00 -5.45 9.73
C ALA A 152 10.94 -4.00 9.24
N LYS A 153 11.91 -3.53 8.45
CA LYS A 153 11.86 -2.20 7.82
C LYS A 153 10.62 -2.05 6.93
N TRP A 154 10.35 -3.02 6.05
CA TRP A 154 9.17 -2.98 5.19
C TRP A 154 7.87 -3.00 5.99
N ALA A 155 7.80 -3.78 7.08
CA ALA A 155 6.67 -3.79 7.99
C ALA A 155 6.41 -2.40 8.59
N HIS A 156 7.44 -1.73 9.08
CA HIS A 156 7.31 -0.38 9.64
C HIS A 156 6.93 0.67 8.59
N LEU A 157 7.48 0.60 7.37
CA LEU A 157 7.10 1.47 6.25
C LEU A 157 5.62 1.32 5.90
N TYR A 158 5.16 0.08 5.78
CA TYR A 158 3.75 -0.21 5.47
C TYR A 158 2.80 0.32 6.56
N LEU A 159 3.10 0.06 7.83
CA LEU A 159 2.29 0.50 8.98
C LEU A 159 2.18 2.02 9.10
N THR A 160 3.14 2.76 8.56
CA THR A 160 3.16 4.23 8.59
C THR A 160 2.82 4.84 7.22
N ASN A 161 2.51 4.02 6.22
CA ASN A 161 2.21 4.49 4.87
C ASN A 161 0.85 5.22 4.85
N PRO A 162 0.79 6.51 4.46
CA PRO A 162 -0.46 7.27 4.47
C PRO A 162 -1.56 6.67 3.60
N SER A 163 -1.19 6.08 2.46
CA SER A 163 -2.14 5.42 1.55
C SER A 163 -2.73 4.15 2.18
N GLY A 164 -1.91 3.36 2.86
CA GLY A 164 -2.35 2.16 3.58
C GLY A 164 -3.27 2.51 4.76
N LEU A 165 -2.95 3.57 5.51
CA LEU A 165 -3.77 4.03 6.64
C LEU A 165 -5.18 4.46 6.21
N ASN A 166 -5.32 5.08 5.03
CA ASN A 166 -6.61 5.53 4.51
C ASN A 166 -7.47 4.41 3.93
N LEU A 167 -6.86 3.34 3.42
CA LEU A 167 -7.55 2.22 2.75
C LEU A 167 -7.80 1.03 3.68
N GLY A 168 -7.24 1.04 4.87
CA GLY A 168 -7.19 -0.11 5.79
C GLY A 168 -6.12 -1.12 5.37
N ALA A 169 -5.43 -1.70 6.36
CA ALA A 169 -4.44 -2.73 6.12
C ALA A 169 -5.13 -4.05 5.70
N PRO A 170 -4.75 -4.70 4.60
CA PRO A 170 -5.18 -6.06 4.29
C PRO A 170 -4.80 -7.02 5.43
N ILE A 171 -5.70 -7.96 5.75
CA ILE A 171 -5.49 -8.94 6.84
C ILE A 171 -4.20 -9.75 6.62
N ASP A 172 -3.91 -10.10 5.37
CA ASP A 172 -2.73 -10.91 5.00
C ASP A 172 -1.41 -10.19 5.34
N ALA A 173 -1.36 -8.87 5.17
CA ALA A 173 -0.19 -8.09 5.55
C ALA A 173 0.02 -8.09 7.07
N VAL A 174 -1.06 -8.05 7.86
CA VAL A 174 -0.98 -8.10 9.34
C VAL A 174 -0.42 -9.44 9.79
N VAL A 175 -0.89 -10.57 9.23
CA VAL A 175 -0.37 -11.90 9.54
C VAL A 175 1.13 -12.01 9.21
N SER A 176 1.54 -11.52 8.05
CA SER A 176 2.95 -11.53 7.64
C SER A 176 3.84 -10.65 8.54
N ILE A 177 3.34 -9.50 9.00
CA ILE A 177 4.04 -8.63 9.96
C ILE A 177 4.25 -9.37 11.29
N ASP A 178 3.21 -10.04 11.79
CA ASP A 178 3.31 -10.81 13.04
C ASP A 178 4.30 -11.98 12.91
N GLN A 179 4.35 -12.67 11.77
CA GLN A 179 5.32 -13.71 11.49
C GLN A 179 6.76 -13.16 11.53
N ILE A 180 7.03 -12.05 10.85
CA ILE A 180 8.35 -11.40 10.88
C ILE A 180 8.72 -11.01 12.31
N LYS A 181 7.81 -10.39 13.05
CA LYS A 181 8.05 -9.96 14.42
C LYS A 181 8.34 -11.12 15.36
N GLN A 182 7.68 -12.26 15.18
CA GLN A 182 7.90 -13.48 15.98
C GLN A 182 9.22 -14.19 15.62
N SER A 183 9.74 -13.99 14.41
CA SER A 183 10.99 -14.62 13.94
C SER A 183 12.28 -13.91 14.39
N MET A 184 12.17 -12.77 15.08
CA MET A 184 13.31 -11.96 15.50
C MET A 184 13.20 -11.46 16.94
N ASP A 185 14.31 -11.00 17.52
CA ASP A 185 14.34 -10.34 18.82
C ASP A 185 13.87 -8.88 18.73
N ASN A 186 13.60 -8.27 19.90
CA ASN A 186 13.15 -6.88 19.97
C ASN A 186 14.18 -5.87 19.45
N GLU A 187 15.47 -6.15 19.58
CA GLU A 187 16.53 -5.25 19.11
C GLU A 187 16.52 -5.20 17.57
N SER A 188 16.50 -6.36 16.92
CA SER A 188 16.38 -6.48 15.46
C SER A 188 15.13 -5.78 14.92
N TRP A 189 14.01 -5.93 15.60
CA TRP A 189 12.77 -5.21 15.25
C TRP A 189 12.92 -3.69 15.34
N LEU A 190 13.58 -3.18 16.39
CA LEU A 190 13.83 -1.75 16.55
C LEU A 190 14.84 -1.20 15.52
N ILE A 191 15.83 -2.00 15.13
CA ILE A 191 16.74 -1.63 14.03
C ILE A 191 15.97 -1.48 12.72
N GLY A 192 15.05 -2.40 12.42
CA GLY A 192 14.16 -2.30 11.26
C GLY A 192 13.33 -1.02 11.29
N LYS A 193 12.78 -0.66 12.45
CA LYS A 193 12.09 0.62 12.67
C LYS A 193 12.99 1.83 12.41
N GLN A 194 14.23 1.79 12.85
CA GLN A 194 15.19 2.87 12.61
C GLN A 194 15.54 2.99 11.13
N ARG A 195 15.72 1.87 10.41
CA ARG A 195 15.91 1.86 8.96
C ARG A 195 14.71 2.49 8.24
N ALA A 196 13.49 2.17 8.67
CA ALA A 196 12.26 2.74 8.10
C ALA A 196 12.18 4.27 8.31
N ARG A 197 12.58 4.79 9.48
CA ARG A 197 12.60 6.23 9.76
C ARG A 197 13.56 7.01 8.88
N ASN A 198 14.67 6.38 8.50
CA ASN A 198 15.71 6.99 7.67
C ASN A 198 15.46 6.75 6.17
N TRP A 199 14.41 6.02 5.84
CA TRP A 199 14.09 5.68 4.46
C TRP A 199 13.49 6.87 3.71
N VAL A 200 13.88 7.02 2.45
CA VAL A 200 13.34 8.01 1.53
C VAL A 200 12.85 7.28 0.28
N PRO A 201 11.67 7.63 -0.27
CA PRO A 201 11.19 7.03 -1.52
C PRO A 201 12.22 7.20 -2.64
N LEU A 202 12.46 6.11 -3.38
CA LEU A 202 13.34 6.09 -4.54
C LEU A 202 12.53 5.77 -5.78
N TYR A 203 12.58 6.67 -6.75
CA TYR A 203 11.93 6.52 -8.04
C TYR A 203 13.01 6.34 -9.13
N ASP A 204 13.01 5.20 -9.81
CA ASP A 204 14.07 4.88 -10.79
C ASP A 204 14.10 5.86 -11.99
N ASP A 205 12.94 6.44 -12.36
CA ASP A 205 12.79 7.34 -13.49
C ASP A 205 12.04 8.64 -13.14
N ALA A 206 12.20 9.11 -11.90
CA ALA A 206 11.61 10.39 -11.53
C ALA A 206 12.25 11.53 -12.33
N PRO A 207 11.46 12.46 -12.89
CA PRO A 207 12.03 13.65 -13.49
C PRO A 207 12.89 14.37 -12.43
N PRO A 208 14.03 14.98 -12.84
CA PRO A 208 14.89 15.69 -11.89
C PRO A 208 14.04 16.68 -11.10
N GLN A 209 14.11 16.60 -9.79
CA GLN A 209 13.40 17.52 -8.91
C GLN A 209 13.91 18.92 -9.20
N VAL A 210 13.06 19.75 -9.79
CA VAL A 210 13.36 21.18 -9.95
C VAL A 210 13.46 21.73 -8.53
N PRO A 211 14.62 22.25 -8.10
CA PRO A 211 14.75 22.79 -6.77
C PRO A 211 13.69 23.89 -6.60
N GLU A 212 12.90 23.77 -5.54
CA GLU A 212 11.88 24.75 -5.20
C GLU A 212 12.58 26.10 -5.11
N LYS A 213 12.26 27.02 -6.05
CA LYS A 213 12.77 28.38 -6.00
C LYS A 213 12.40 28.93 -4.64
N THR A 214 13.39 29.12 -3.78
CA THR A 214 13.23 29.88 -2.54
C THR A 214 12.47 31.14 -2.88
N ARG A 215 11.22 31.22 -2.44
CA ARG A 215 10.44 32.44 -2.51
C ARG A 215 11.19 33.46 -1.64
N ASP A 216 11.99 34.29 -2.28
CA ASP A 216 12.54 35.45 -1.64
C ASP A 216 11.37 36.26 -1.07
N LYS A 217 11.25 36.20 0.27
CA LYS A 217 10.34 37.08 1.00
C LYS A 217 10.88 38.51 0.82
N LYS A 218 10.21 39.27 -0.04
CA LYS A 218 10.26 40.71 -0.01
C LYS A 218 9.30 41.27 1.01
#